data_4face9a07a7fca2c6ad29c049844a0b5
#
_entry.id   4face9a07a7fca2c6ad29c049844a0b5
#
_cell.length_a   1.000
_cell.length_b   1.000
_cell.length_c   1.000
_cell.angle_alpha   90.00
_cell.angle_beta   90.00
_cell.angle_gamma   90.00
#
_symmetry.space_group_name_H-M   'P 1'
#
loop_
_entity.id
_entity.type
_entity.pdbx_description
1 polymer ?
#
loop_
_entity_poly.entity_id
_entity_poly.type
_entity_poly.pdbx_seq_one_letter_code
_entity_poly.pdbx_strand_id
1 'polypeptide(L)'
;YDKNIATGTNVPHFFTSRRISGYQGYGFHVPTQDLHDAFDADDPRITYVFTQTGDRYKGDTEAQDNAESPSGYHDYKMTVPAVEKTGFDVWMISYNIRLIRYSDVLLMYAEVLNENGKPGLALPYLNDVRERARKTNPIDPRRDQQAYIPATTTNTLPDITETDQERLKEIIWKERRSELAMEG
;
A
#
# COMPACT_ATOMS: atom_id res chain seq x y z
N TYR A 1 15.94 13.22 -17.08
CA TYR A 1 14.55 13.62 -17.34
C TYR A 1 14.54 14.97 -18.01
N ASP A 2 14.05 15.05 -19.23
CA ASP A 2 13.96 16.31 -19.97
C ASP A 2 12.61 16.96 -19.68
N LYS A 3 12.64 18.14 -19.04
CA LYS A 3 11.45 18.92 -18.70
C LYS A 3 10.62 19.38 -19.92
N ASN A 4 11.18 19.27 -21.10
CA ASN A 4 10.53 19.70 -22.33
C ASN A 4 9.78 18.57 -23.04
N ILE A 5 9.88 17.34 -22.54
CA ILE A 5 9.13 16.21 -23.08
C ILE A 5 7.98 15.91 -22.11
N ALA A 6 6.76 16.07 -22.57
CA ALA A 6 5.56 15.72 -21.83
C ALA A 6 5.45 14.19 -21.65
N THR A 7 6.26 13.65 -20.76
CA THR A 7 6.29 12.22 -20.43
C THR A 7 5.93 12.02 -18.97
N GLY A 8 4.67 11.90 -18.68
CA GLY A 8 4.21 11.70 -17.33
C GLY A 8 2.80 11.11 -17.32
N THR A 9 2.29 10.88 -16.13
CA THR A 9 0.93 10.38 -15.90
C THR A 9 0.19 11.29 -14.93
N ASN A 10 -1.11 11.40 -15.11
CA ASN A 10 -2.01 12.08 -14.19
C ASN A 10 -2.64 11.15 -13.15
N VAL A 11 -2.32 9.86 -13.18
CA VAL A 11 -2.91 8.86 -12.27
C VAL A 11 -2.77 9.24 -10.80
N PRO A 12 -1.60 9.67 -10.29
CA PRO A 12 -1.49 10.09 -8.90
C PRO A 12 -2.38 11.30 -8.56
N HIS A 13 -2.63 12.18 -9.54
CA HIS A 13 -3.53 13.33 -9.34
C HIS A 13 -4.97 12.91 -9.11
N PHE A 14 -5.45 11.87 -9.80
CA PHE A 14 -6.79 11.35 -9.58
C PHE A 14 -6.97 10.70 -8.21
N PHE A 15 -5.94 10.06 -7.68
CA PHE A 15 -6.03 9.30 -6.43
C PHE A 15 -5.64 10.09 -5.19
N THR A 16 -4.90 11.18 -5.34
CA THR A 16 -4.56 12.07 -4.23
C THR A 16 -5.82 12.70 -3.63
N SER A 17 -5.86 12.84 -2.29
CA SER A 17 -6.96 13.50 -1.58
C SER A 17 -7.22 14.92 -2.10
N ARG A 18 -8.47 15.36 -2.02
CA ARG A 18 -8.89 16.72 -2.42
C ARG A 18 -8.38 17.81 -1.50
N ARG A 19 -8.04 17.49 -0.26
CA ARG A 19 -7.71 18.48 0.79
C ARG A 19 -6.29 18.34 1.30
N ILE A 20 -5.35 18.28 0.36
CA ILE A 20 -3.94 18.47 0.70
C ILE A 20 -3.58 19.91 0.32
N SER A 21 -3.03 20.67 1.27
CA SER A 21 -2.53 22.01 1.02
C SER A 21 -1.53 22.02 -0.13
N GLY A 22 -1.73 23.01 -1.00
CA GLY A 22 -0.85 23.23 -2.16
C GLY A 22 -1.00 22.24 -3.31
N TYR A 23 -1.77 21.15 -3.15
CA TYR A 23 -2.03 20.20 -4.22
C TYR A 23 -3.36 19.49 -4.01
N GLN A 24 -4.35 19.85 -4.81
CA GLN A 24 -5.67 19.23 -4.76
C GLN A 24 -5.78 18.14 -5.81
N GLY A 25 -5.90 16.88 -5.37
CA GLY A 25 -6.27 15.78 -6.23
C GLY A 25 -7.80 15.66 -6.39
N TYR A 26 -8.24 14.66 -7.13
CA TYR A 26 -9.68 14.37 -7.31
C TYR A 26 -10.26 13.47 -6.20
N GLY A 27 -9.43 12.81 -5.40
CA GLY A 27 -9.87 11.93 -4.32
C GLY A 27 -10.59 10.68 -4.81
N PHE A 28 -10.23 10.16 -5.97
CA PHE A 28 -10.74 8.87 -6.44
C PHE A 28 -9.99 7.74 -5.78
N HIS A 29 -10.46 6.50 -5.97
CA HIS A 29 -9.82 5.31 -5.42
C HIS A 29 -9.76 5.32 -3.89
N VAL A 30 -10.89 5.63 -3.29
CA VAL A 30 -11.03 5.70 -1.83
C VAL A 30 -11.11 4.28 -1.26
N PRO A 31 -10.24 3.90 -0.32
CA PRO A 31 -10.31 2.60 0.33
C PRO A 31 -11.59 2.48 1.18
N THR A 32 -12.14 1.28 1.22
CA THR A 32 -13.31 0.99 2.05
C THR A 32 -12.89 0.62 3.47
N GLN A 33 -13.80 0.78 4.43
CA GLN A 33 -13.61 0.28 5.79
C GLN A 33 -13.33 -1.24 5.79
N ASP A 34 -14.06 -1.99 4.97
CA ASP A 34 -13.88 -3.44 4.83
C ASP A 34 -12.47 -3.82 4.35
N LEU A 35 -11.86 -3.03 3.47
CA LEU A 35 -10.46 -3.24 3.07
C LEU A 35 -9.50 -2.98 4.24
N HIS A 36 -9.73 -1.92 5.02
CA HIS A 36 -8.92 -1.62 6.21
C HIS A 36 -9.02 -2.75 7.24
N ASP A 37 -10.23 -3.22 7.51
CA ASP A 37 -10.51 -4.26 8.51
C ASP A 37 -10.03 -5.67 8.06
N ALA A 38 -9.68 -5.85 6.80
CA ALA A 38 -9.08 -7.08 6.29
C ALA A 38 -7.63 -7.29 6.73
N PHE A 39 -6.95 -6.22 7.15
CA PHE A 39 -5.59 -6.31 7.67
C PHE A 39 -5.59 -6.89 9.10
N ASP A 40 -4.53 -7.61 9.44
CA ASP A 40 -4.28 -7.96 10.83
C ASP A 40 -3.96 -6.68 11.63
N ALA A 41 -4.37 -6.61 12.90
CA ALA A 41 -4.34 -5.37 13.70
C ALA A 41 -2.95 -4.71 13.79
N ASP A 42 -1.89 -5.52 13.77
CA ASP A 42 -0.50 -5.06 13.86
C ASP A 42 0.23 -5.18 12.52
N ASP A 43 -0.48 -5.25 11.40
CA ASP A 43 0.14 -5.34 10.09
C ASP A 43 0.84 -4.01 9.75
N PRO A 44 2.19 -4.01 9.62
CA PRO A 44 2.93 -2.78 9.40
C PRO A 44 2.62 -2.13 8.05
N ARG A 45 2.00 -2.86 7.11
CA ARG A 45 1.61 -2.35 5.80
C ARG A 45 0.47 -1.34 5.86
N ILE A 46 -0.33 -1.33 6.92
CA ILE A 46 -1.46 -0.40 7.08
C ILE A 46 -1.00 1.05 6.85
N THR A 47 0.12 1.45 7.43
CA THR A 47 0.66 2.82 7.30
C THR A 47 1.18 3.17 5.91
N TYR A 48 1.39 2.17 5.05
CA TYR A 48 1.81 2.35 3.65
C TYR A 48 0.65 2.26 2.65
N VAL A 49 -0.51 1.84 3.12
CA VAL A 49 -1.70 1.69 2.28
C VAL A 49 -2.67 2.83 2.49
N PHE A 50 -2.87 3.23 3.75
CA PHE A 50 -3.91 4.18 4.13
C PHE A 50 -3.34 5.43 4.77
N THR A 51 -3.98 6.58 4.50
CA THR A 51 -3.87 7.80 5.29
C THR A 51 -5.21 8.11 5.95
N GLN A 52 -5.15 8.77 7.10
CA GLN A 52 -6.32 9.28 7.83
C GLN A 52 -6.14 10.78 8.11
N THR A 53 -7.21 11.41 8.59
CA THR A 53 -7.16 12.82 9.00
C THR A 53 -6.07 13.04 10.04
N GLY A 54 -5.22 14.02 9.79
CA GLY A 54 -4.07 14.35 10.63
C GLY A 54 -2.75 13.78 10.12
N ASP A 55 -2.77 12.82 9.20
CA ASP A 55 -1.55 12.30 8.59
C ASP A 55 -0.93 13.32 7.62
N ARG A 56 0.38 13.22 7.41
CA ARG A 56 1.10 14.06 6.46
C ARG A 56 1.85 13.19 5.47
N TYR A 57 1.77 13.55 4.20
CA TYR A 57 2.66 12.97 3.20
C TYR A 57 4.08 13.54 3.35
N LYS A 58 5.05 12.77 2.92
CA LYS A 58 6.45 13.19 2.91
C LYS A 58 6.61 14.53 2.16
N GLY A 59 7.09 15.55 2.84
CA GLY A 59 7.30 16.89 2.30
C GLY A 59 6.10 17.82 2.38
N ASP A 60 4.96 17.37 2.90
CA ASP A 60 3.80 18.21 3.09
C ASP A 60 3.90 18.99 4.41
N THR A 61 3.58 20.27 4.35
CA THR A 61 3.54 21.15 5.54
C THR A 61 2.23 21.05 6.29
N GLU A 62 1.18 20.60 5.61
CA GLU A 62 -0.17 20.50 6.19
C GLU A 62 -0.63 19.05 6.30
N ALA A 63 -1.43 18.80 7.33
CA ALA A 63 -2.02 17.51 7.55
C ALA A 63 -3.19 17.24 6.58
N GLN A 64 -3.40 15.97 6.29
CA GLN A 64 -4.56 15.51 5.53
C GLN A 64 -5.86 15.82 6.24
N ASP A 65 -6.87 16.20 5.48
CA ASP A 65 -8.26 16.19 5.93
C ASP A 65 -9.06 15.23 5.05
N ASN A 66 -9.42 14.11 5.61
CA ASN A 66 -10.17 13.06 4.94
C ASN A 66 -11.68 13.14 5.20
N ALA A 67 -12.19 14.28 5.66
CA ALA A 67 -13.60 14.46 6.02
C ALA A 67 -14.57 14.17 4.85
N GLU A 68 -14.12 14.27 3.61
CA GLU A 68 -14.93 13.93 2.42
C GLU A 68 -14.84 12.45 2.03
N SER A 69 -13.95 11.67 2.66
CA SER A 69 -13.88 10.24 2.42
C SER A 69 -14.96 9.52 3.20
N PRO A 70 -15.80 8.69 2.55
CA PRO A 70 -16.83 7.92 3.25
C PRO A 70 -16.28 6.97 4.32
N SER A 71 -15.06 6.49 4.17
CA SER A 71 -14.37 5.60 5.11
C SER A 71 -13.46 6.34 6.10
N GLY A 72 -13.19 7.63 5.89
CA GLY A 72 -12.19 8.39 6.62
C GLY A 72 -10.74 8.12 6.19
N TYR A 73 -10.53 7.29 5.18
CA TYR A 73 -9.20 6.94 4.65
C TYR A 73 -9.01 7.45 3.22
N HIS A 74 -7.74 7.63 2.84
CA HIS A 74 -7.32 7.81 1.46
C HIS A 74 -6.14 6.89 1.13
N ASP A 75 -5.91 6.70 -0.17
CA ASP A 75 -4.83 5.89 -0.70
C ASP A 75 -3.47 6.59 -0.49
N TYR A 76 -2.55 5.90 0.20
CA TYR A 76 -1.18 6.36 0.35
C TYR A 76 -0.25 5.86 -0.78
N LYS A 77 -0.48 4.64 -1.29
CA LYS A 77 0.43 4.00 -2.27
C LYS A 77 0.55 4.74 -3.59
N MET A 78 -0.54 5.35 -4.04
CA MET A 78 -0.59 6.08 -5.32
C MET A 78 -0.32 7.57 -5.16
N THR A 79 -0.12 8.04 -3.93
CA THR A 79 0.15 9.46 -3.67
C THR A 79 1.63 9.76 -3.87
N VAL A 80 1.90 10.86 -4.55
CA VAL A 80 3.24 11.39 -4.77
C VAL A 80 3.51 12.48 -3.73
N PRO A 81 4.66 12.46 -3.03
CA PRO A 81 5.03 13.50 -2.07
C PRO A 81 5.03 14.90 -2.67
N ALA A 82 4.71 15.92 -1.86
CA ALA A 82 4.63 17.32 -2.31
C ALA A 82 5.96 17.82 -2.92
N VAL A 83 7.10 17.37 -2.38
CA VAL A 83 8.44 17.72 -2.90
C VAL A 83 8.66 17.25 -4.34
N GLU A 84 7.99 16.18 -4.75
CA GLU A 84 8.06 15.64 -6.10
C GLU A 84 7.07 16.32 -7.06
N LYS A 85 6.15 17.13 -6.52
CA LYS A 85 5.12 17.87 -7.27
C LYS A 85 5.58 19.29 -7.63
N THR A 86 6.59 19.84 -6.94
CA THR A 86 7.05 21.21 -7.15
C THR A 86 7.73 21.37 -8.50
N GLY A 87 7.19 22.28 -9.32
CA GLY A 87 7.72 22.61 -10.65
C GLY A 87 7.22 21.72 -11.78
N PHE A 88 6.24 20.85 -11.52
CA PHE A 88 5.61 20.02 -12.53
C PHE A 88 4.15 20.46 -12.79
N ASP A 89 3.71 20.21 -14.00
CA ASP A 89 2.29 20.21 -14.31
C ASP A 89 1.64 19.03 -13.56
N VAL A 90 0.57 19.31 -12.82
CA VAL A 90 -0.18 18.30 -12.06
C VAL A 90 -0.73 17.15 -12.94
N TRP A 91 -0.81 17.39 -14.25
CA TRP A 91 -1.24 16.41 -15.25
C TRP A 91 -0.10 15.53 -15.78
N MET A 92 1.15 15.83 -15.43
CA MET A 92 2.34 15.15 -15.96
C MET A 92 3.32 14.81 -14.84
N ILE A 93 2.91 13.95 -13.92
CA ILE A 93 3.73 13.51 -12.81
C ILE A 93 4.62 12.35 -13.28
N SER A 94 5.92 12.42 -12.98
CA SER A 94 6.86 11.33 -13.24
C SER A 94 6.61 10.18 -12.25
N TYR A 95 5.67 9.32 -12.60
CA TYR A 95 5.28 8.18 -11.77
C TYR A 95 5.13 6.93 -12.64
N ASN A 96 5.79 5.85 -12.24
CA ASN A 96 5.67 4.57 -12.92
C ASN A 96 4.52 3.76 -12.32
N ILE A 97 3.49 3.52 -13.12
CA ILE A 97 2.39 2.62 -12.74
C ILE A 97 2.93 1.20 -12.72
N ARG A 98 2.88 0.56 -11.57
CA ARG A 98 3.27 -0.84 -11.39
C ARG A 98 2.10 -1.74 -11.76
N LEU A 99 2.24 -2.49 -12.84
CA LEU A 99 1.22 -3.45 -13.27
C LEU A 99 1.34 -4.80 -12.56
N ILE A 100 2.58 -5.24 -12.34
CA ILE A 100 2.90 -6.49 -11.66
C ILE A 100 4.15 -6.24 -10.82
N ARG A 101 4.22 -6.81 -9.63
CA ARG A 101 5.41 -6.79 -8.80
C ARG A 101 5.72 -8.18 -8.25
N TYR A 102 6.95 -8.36 -7.76
CA TYR A 102 7.47 -9.67 -7.40
C TYR A 102 6.62 -10.38 -6.33
N SER A 103 6.08 -9.66 -5.34
CA SER A 103 5.19 -10.24 -4.34
C SER A 103 3.89 -10.80 -4.94
N ASP A 104 3.37 -10.18 -6.00
CA ASP A 104 2.21 -10.71 -6.72
C ASP A 104 2.56 -12.05 -7.41
N VAL A 105 3.73 -12.12 -8.05
CA VAL A 105 4.22 -13.37 -8.67
C VAL A 105 4.38 -14.48 -7.63
N LEU A 106 4.94 -14.17 -6.45
CA LEU A 106 5.09 -15.14 -5.35
C LEU A 106 3.72 -15.67 -4.89
N LEU A 107 2.75 -14.77 -4.69
CA LEU A 107 1.41 -15.15 -4.24
C LEU A 107 0.64 -15.94 -5.30
N MET A 108 0.75 -15.58 -6.59
CA MET A 108 0.20 -16.37 -7.69
C MET A 108 0.82 -17.77 -7.72
N TYR A 109 2.13 -17.87 -7.51
CA TYR A 109 2.80 -19.16 -7.51
C TYR A 109 2.41 -20.01 -6.30
N ALA A 110 2.28 -19.42 -5.13
CA ALA A 110 1.77 -20.10 -3.93
C ALA A 110 0.34 -20.63 -4.18
N GLU A 111 -0.52 -19.84 -4.78
CA GLU A 111 -1.89 -20.24 -5.13
C GLU A 111 -1.90 -21.42 -6.11
N VAL A 112 -1.10 -21.36 -7.17
CA VAL A 112 -0.98 -22.47 -8.15
C VAL A 112 -0.49 -23.74 -7.49
N LEU A 113 0.50 -23.69 -6.60
CA LEU A 113 0.99 -24.86 -5.87
C LEU A 113 -0.09 -25.46 -4.98
N ASN A 114 -0.82 -24.61 -4.26
CA ASN A 114 -1.91 -25.05 -3.42
C ASN A 114 -3.03 -25.72 -4.22
N GLU A 115 -3.49 -25.10 -5.31
CA GLU A 115 -4.52 -25.65 -6.20
C GLU A 115 -4.11 -26.98 -6.86
N ASN A 116 -2.80 -27.20 -7.04
CA ASN A 116 -2.26 -28.47 -7.52
C ASN A 116 -2.02 -29.52 -6.40
N GLY A 117 -2.61 -29.34 -5.23
CA GLY A 117 -2.51 -30.30 -4.11
C GLY A 117 -1.14 -30.35 -3.46
N LYS A 118 -0.37 -29.26 -3.55
CA LYS A 118 0.99 -29.16 -2.96
C LYS A 118 1.08 -28.02 -1.93
N PRO A 119 0.19 -27.97 -0.92
CA PRO A 119 0.14 -26.85 0.02
C PRO A 119 1.46 -26.63 0.75
N GLY A 120 2.18 -27.68 1.15
CA GLY A 120 3.48 -27.55 1.80
C GLY A 120 4.55 -26.86 0.94
N LEU A 121 4.46 -26.95 -0.39
CA LEU A 121 5.36 -26.24 -1.30
C LEU A 121 4.95 -24.78 -1.53
N ALA A 122 3.72 -24.42 -1.24
CA ALA A 122 3.22 -23.04 -1.33
C ALA A 122 3.74 -22.15 -0.19
N LEU A 123 3.94 -22.74 1.00
CA LEU A 123 4.29 -22.02 2.23
C LEU A 123 5.54 -21.13 2.13
N PRO A 124 6.65 -21.56 1.55
CA PRO A 124 7.82 -20.68 1.43
C PRO A 124 7.52 -19.37 0.70
N TYR A 125 6.79 -19.44 -0.40
CA TYR A 125 6.47 -18.25 -1.22
C TYR A 125 5.51 -17.29 -0.51
N LEU A 126 4.52 -17.83 0.19
CA LEU A 126 3.62 -17.06 1.03
C LEU A 126 4.38 -16.40 2.19
N ASN A 127 5.25 -17.15 2.85
CA ASN A 127 6.00 -16.66 4.01
C ASN A 127 7.09 -15.67 3.63
N ASP A 128 7.66 -15.74 2.44
CA ASP A 128 8.59 -14.71 1.91
C ASP A 128 7.91 -13.34 1.83
N VAL A 129 6.65 -13.29 1.39
CA VAL A 129 5.87 -12.04 1.35
C VAL A 129 5.62 -11.52 2.77
N ARG A 130 5.24 -12.39 3.68
CA ARG A 130 4.99 -12.04 5.09
C ARG A 130 6.28 -11.62 5.82
N GLU A 131 7.41 -12.30 5.55
CA GLU A 131 8.70 -11.90 6.10
C GLU A 131 9.12 -10.50 5.66
N ARG A 132 8.95 -10.20 4.37
CA ARG A 132 9.20 -8.84 3.87
C ARG A 132 8.28 -7.82 4.55
N ALA A 133 6.99 -8.15 4.70
CA ALA A 133 6.04 -7.27 5.38
C ALA A 133 6.44 -6.99 6.84
N ARG A 134 6.87 -8.02 7.58
CA ARG A 134 7.40 -7.86 8.97
C ARG A 134 8.62 -6.95 9.03
N LYS A 135 9.49 -7.01 8.02
CA LYS A 135 10.71 -6.18 7.93
C LYS A 135 10.41 -4.75 7.45
N THR A 136 9.19 -4.50 7.04
CA THR A 136 8.76 -3.16 6.65
C THR A 136 8.64 -2.30 7.90
N ASN A 137 9.37 -1.19 7.94
CA ASN A 137 9.24 -0.25 9.05
C ASN A 137 7.99 0.58 8.85
N PRO A 138 7.05 0.59 9.81
CA PRO A 138 5.89 1.44 9.70
C PRO A 138 6.33 2.91 9.62
N ILE A 139 5.72 3.65 8.73
CA ILE A 139 5.83 5.11 8.68
C ILE A 139 4.82 5.65 9.69
N ASP A 140 5.22 6.61 10.53
CA ASP A 140 4.25 7.44 11.23
C ASP A 140 3.93 8.66 10.35
N PRO A 141 2.84 8.65 9.59
CA PRO A 141 2.51 9.75 8.68
C PRO A 141 2.13 11.04 9.42
N ARG A 142 1.87 10.96 10.74
CA ARG A 142 1.53 12.11 11.60
C ARG A 142 2.75 12.87 12.09
N ARG A 143 3.93 12.28 11.96
CA ARG A 143 5.19 12.90 12.34
C ARG A 143 5.95 13.36 11.11
N ASP A 144 6.65 14.46 11.25
CA ASP A 144 7.45 15.04 10.18
C ASP A 144 8.38 13.97 9.56
N GLN A 145 8.01 13.52 8.42
CA GLN A 145 8.67 12.86 7.29
C GLN A 145 9.67 11.73 7.51
N GLN A 146 10.25 11.53 8.67
CA GLN A 146 11.35 10.61 8.87
C GLN A 146 11.39 9.96 10.24
N ALA A 147 10.36 10.04 11.01
CA ALA A 147 10.25 9.21 12.19
C ALA A 147 10.04 7.76 11.73
N TYR A 148 11.15 7.15 11.33
CA TYR A 148 11.32 5.74 11.26
C TYR A 148 10.88 5.16 12.61
N ILE A 149 9.73 4.55 12.66
CA ILE A 149 9.35 3.73 13.79
C ILE A 149 10.11 2.42 13.57
N PRO A 150 11.12 2.10 14.37
CA PRO A 150 11.77 0.81 14.28
C PRO A 150 10.67 -0.24 14.34
N ALA A 151 10.68 -1.20 13.42
CA ALA A 151 9.83 -2.36 13.55
C ALA A 151 10.08 -2.90 14.96
N THR A 152 9.14 -2.69 15.85
CA THR A 152 9.15 -3.39 17.11
C THR A 152 9.03 -4.85 16.72
N THR A 153 10.06 -5.59 17.01
CA THR A 153 10.30 -6.98 16.62
C THR A 153 9.29 -7.93 17.26
N THR A 154 8.06 -7.56 17.33
CA THR A 154 7.01 -8.38 17.85
C THR A 154 6.33 -9.04 16.69
N ASN A 155 6.43 -10.31 16.62
CA ASN A 155 5.61 -11.40 16.04
C ASN A 155 4.34 -11.02 15.23
N THR A 156 4.33 -9.82 14.64
CA THR A 156 3.31 -9.42 13.68
C THR A 156 3.46 -10.27 12.43
N LEU A 157 2.40 -10.79 11.91
CA LEU A 157 2.38 -11.65 10.72
C LEU A 157 3.27 -12.90 10.88
N PRO A 158 2.99 -13.81 11.81
CA PRO A 158 3.76 -15.06 11.97
C PRO A 158 3.73 -15.88 10.67
N ASP A 159 4.71 -16.75 10.51
CA ASP A 159 4.72 -17.65 9.38
C ASP A 159 3.48 -18.56 9.39
N ILE A 160 2.94 -18.77 8.21
CA ILE A 160 1.84 -19.68 7.98
C ILE A 160 2.40 -21.11 7.93
N THR A 161 1.74 -22.02 8.64
CA THR A 161 2.06 -23.45 8.68
C THR A 161 0.87 -24.32 8.28
N GLU A 162 -0.25 -23.71 7.90
CA GLU A 162 -1.44 -24.40 7.46
C GLU A 162 -1.18 -25.21 6.18
N THR A 163 -1.61 -26.46 6.14
CA THR A 163 -1.44 -27.36 5.00
C THR A 163 -2.76 -27.95 4.48
N ASP A 164 -3.87 -27.64 5.13
CA ASP A 164 -5.17 -27.90 4.55
C ASP A 164 -5.37 -27.00 3.31
N GLN A 165 -5.73 -27.60 2.19
CA GLN A 165 -5.76 -26.91 0.90
C GLN A 165 -6.78 -25.76 0.87
N GLU A 166 -7.96 -25.99 1.37
CA GLU A 166 -9.04 -24.97 1.35
C GLU A 166 -8.72 -23.81 2.31
N ARG A 167 -8.23 -24.13 3.51
CA ARG A 167 -7.84 -23.10 4.49
C ARG A 167 -6.65 -22.29 4.00
N LEU A 168 -5.65 -22.96 3.40
CA LEU A 168 -4.49 -22.26 2.87
C LEU A 168 -4.88 -21.35 1.71
N LYS A 169 -5.83 -21.74 0.88
CA LYS A 169 -6.39 -20.90 -0.19
C LYS A 169 -6.96 -19.60 0.36
N GLU A 170 -7.80 -19.67 1.40
CA GLU A 170 -8.35 -18.48 2.05
C GLU A 170 -7.24 -17.56 2.62
N ILE A 171 -6.22 -18.17 3.24
CA ILE A 171 -5.07 -17.43 3.77
C ILE A 171 -4.29 -16.73 2.65
N ILE A 172 -4.03 -17.40 1.52
CA ILE A 172 -3.35 -16.81 0.37
C ILE A 172 -4.17 -15.63 -0.18
N TRP A 173 -5.48 -15.77 -0.30
CA TRP A 173 -6.35 -14.69 -0.78
C TRP A 173 -6.38 -13.49 0.17
N LYS A 174 -6.42 -13.75 1.48
CA LYS A 174 -6.31 -12.69 2.48
C LYS A 174 -4.96 -11.96 2.36
N GLU A 175 -3.87 -12.70 2.23
CA GLU A 175 -2.53 -12.12 2.07
C GLU A 175 -2.42 -11.29 0.77
N ARG A 176 -2.96 -11.79 -0.35
CA ARG A 176 -3.04 -11.04 -1.60
C ARG A 176 -3.81 -9.73 -1.41
N ARG A 177 -4.94 -9.79 -0.73
CA ARG A 177 -5.77 -8.61 -0.48
C ARG A 177 -5.03 -7.54 0.31
N SER A 178 -4.27 -7.91 1.33
CA SER A 178 -3.48 -6.97 2.15
C SER A 178 -2.24 -6.47 1.39
N GLU A 179 -1.52 -7.36 0.72
CA GLU A 179 -0.27 -7.04 0.03
C GLU A 179 -0.51 -6.14 -1.19
N LEU A 180 -1.54 -6.43 -1.98
CA LEU A 180 -1.86 -5.74 -3.22
C LEU A 180 -2.95 -4.66 -3.06
N ALA A 181 -3.34 -4.39 -1.81
CA ALA A 181 -4.33 -3.35 -1.51
C ALA A 181 -4.00 -2.04 -2.23
N MET A 182 -4.97 -1.43 -2.90
CA MET A 182 -4.87 -0.16 -3.63
C MET A 182 -3.90 -0.19 -4.83
N GLU A 183 -3.63 -1.34 -5.43
CA GLU A 183 -2.72 -1.43 -6.59
C GLU A 183 -3.42 -1.80 -7.91
N GLY A 184 -4.70 -2.10 -7.89
CA GLY A 184 -5.45 -2.41 -9.10
C GLY A 184 -6.82 -2.97 -8.83
#